data_ec37807ddf2d0a219e94385616acc37b
#
_entry.id   ec37807ddf2d0a219e94385616acc37b
#
_cell.length_a   1.000
_cell.length_b   1.000
_cell.length_c   1.000
_cell.angle_alpha   90.00
_cell.angle_beta   90.00
_cell.angle_gamma   90.00
#
_symmetry.space_group_name_H-M   'P 1'
#
loop_
_entity.id
_entity.type
_entity.pdbx_description
1 polymer ?
#
loop_
_entity_poly.entity_id
_entity_poly.type
_entity_poly.pdbx_seq_one_letter_code
_entity_poly.pdbx_strand_id
1 'polypeptide(L)'
;MSSQAAPRSPGSVLYRERDSRPVLPVCDHYCGSPALLAKSLAIQGRLGPVLDITADCEDGAPAGDELGHALRMAQAIDSPDNRFNRVGARTHPVFHACFKAELDTLMTHAGHRLAYLTLPKVRSVAEICTASTLCQQHEARLGLTTPVPFQVLIESPAALAEVHAIAAHPRVQALCFGLMDYVSSFEGAIGADALHGARQF
;
A
#
# COMPACT_ATOMS: atom_id res chain seq x y z
N MET A 1 -49.08 -3.84 23.03
CA MET A 1 -48.36 -4.57 21.99
C MET A 1 -46.92 -4.11 22.02
N SER A 2 -46.04 -4.92 22.58
CA SER A 2 -44.62 -4.59 22.73
C SER A 2 -43.91 -4.87 21.42
N SER A 3 -43.47 -3.82 20.72
CA SER A 3 -42.63 -3.95 19.52
C SER A 3 -41.24 -4.52 19.93
N GLN A 4 -41.02 -5.79 19.69
CA GLN A 4 -39.69 -6.36 19.79
C GLN A 4 -38.82 -5.80 18.65
N ALA A 5 -37.82 -5.02 19.01
CA ALA A 5 -36.83 -4.54 18.05
C ALA A 5 -36.11 -5.75 17.42
N ALA A 6 -35.93 -5.72 16.09
CA ALA A 6 -35.21 -6.76 15.38
C ALA A 6 -33.80 -6.96 15.93
N PRO A 7 -33.28 -8.20 15.98
CA PRO A 7 -31.96 -8.48 16.49
C PRO A 7 -30.91 -7.72 15.66
N ARG A 8 -30.03 -6.97 16.33
CA ARG A 8 -28.93 -6.24 15.68
C ARG A 8 -27.86 -7.23 15.25
N SER A 9 -27.25 -6.99 14.07
CA SER A 9 -26.08 -7.79 13.65
C SER A 9 -24.90 -7.57 14.63
N PRO A 10 -24.07 -8.59 14.87
CA PRO A 10 -22.88 -8.43 15.71
C PRO A 10 -21.99 -7.24 15.26
N GLY A 11 -21.85 -7.00 13.97
CA GLY A 11 -21.13 -5.88 13.42
C GLY A 11 -21.67 -4.53 13.89
N SER A 12 -23.00 -4.33 13.90
CA SER A 12 -23.63 -3.08 14.31
C SER A 12 -23.51 -2.79 15.83
N VAL A 13 -23.17 -3.81 16.63
CA VAL A 13 -22.98 -3.69 18.07
C VAL A 13 -21.50 -3.47 18.41
N LEU A 14 -20.61 -4.20 17.73
CA LEU A 14 -19.17 -4.19 18.01
C LEU A 14 -18.47 -2.99 17.37
N TYR A 15 -18.94 -2.55 16.20
CA TYR A 15 -18.34 -1.46 15.43
C TYR A 15 -19.30 -0.27 15.41
N ARG A 16 -19.33 0.50 16.48
CA ARG A 16 -20.08 1.77 16.52
C ARG A 16 -19.54 2.71 15.45
N GLU A 17 -20.40 3.29 14.61
CA GLU A 17 -20.23 4.50 13.76
C GLU A 17 -18.78 4.97 13.38
N ARG A 18 -17.76 4.15 13.58
CA ARG A 18 -16.42 4.36 13.05
C ARG A 18 -16.34 4.05 11.55
N ASP A 19 -17.48 3.84 10.95
CA ASP A 19 -17.68 3.16 9.68
C ASP A 19 -17.55 4.08 8.47
N SER A 20 -16.94 5.25 8.62
CA SER A 20 -16.42 6.02 7.49
C SER A 20 -15.06 5.51 6.97
N ARG A 21 -14.47 4.48 7.62
CA ARG A 21 -13.23 3.89 7.11
C ARG A 21 -13.53 3.05 5.87
N PRO A 22 -12.78 3.25 4.79
CA PRO A 22 -12.96 2.42 3.60
C PRO A 22 -12.71 0.95 3.99
N VAL A 23 -13.60 0.06 3.55
CA VAL A 23 -13.38 -1.38 3.65
C VAL A 23 -12.27 -1.73 2.67
N LEU A 24 -11.10 -2.10 3.20
CA LEU A 24 -9.97 -2.53 2.37
C LEU A 24 -10.22 -3.97 1.90
N PRO A 25 -9.88 -4.30 0.64
CA PRO A 25 -9.83 -5.68 0.19
C PRO A 25 -8.86 -6.50 1.05
N VAL A 26 -9.14 -7.79 1.18
CA VAL A 26 -8.30 -8.72 1.94
C VAL A 26 -7.05 -9.16 1.17
N CYS A 27 -6.93 -8.78 -0.11
CA CYS A 27 -5.85 -9.18 -0.99
C CYS A 27 -5.31 -7.96 -1.73
N ASP A 28 -4.00 -7.84 -1.74
CA ASP A 28 -3.25 -6.89 -2.55
C ASP A 28 -2.31 -7.67 -3.48
N HIS A 29 -2.33 -7.36 -4.78
CA HIS A 29 -1.55 -8.04 -5.79
C HIS A 29 -0.47 -7.14 -6.36
N TYR A 30 0.80 -7.48 -6.10
CA TYR A 30 1.96 -6.73 -6.56
C TYR A 30 2.31 -7.06 -8.01
N CYS A 31 2.54 -6.03 -8.80
CA CYS A 31 2.85 -6.13 -10.24
C CYS A 31 4.15 -5.39 -10.56
N GLY A 32 5.23 -6.13 -10.80
CA GLY A 32 6.56 -5.58 -11.11
C GLY A 32 6.75 -5.19 -12.59
N SER A 33 5.70 -5.18 -13.42
CA SER A 33 5.80 -4.69 -14.80
C SER A 33 4.46 -4.18 -15.32
N PRO A 34 4.46 -3.26 -16.31
CA PRO A 34 3.22 -2.78 -16.94
C PRO A 34 2.36 -3.90 -17.53
N ALA A 35 2.98 -4.96 -18.06
CA ALA A 35 2.27 -6.10 -18.62
C ALA A 35 1.52 -6.90 -17.55
N LEU A 36 2.12 -7.09 -16.36
CA LEU A 36 1.46 -7.74 -15.22
C LEU A 36 0.36 -6.84 -14.68
N LEU A 37 0.60 -5.54 -14.57
CA LEU A 37 -0.40 -4.57 -14.13
C LEU A 37 -1.62 -4.58 -15.05
N ALA A 38 -1.43 -4.56 -16.37
CA ALA A 38 -2.53 -4.64 -17.34
C ALA A 38 -3.36 -5.93 -17.18
N LYS A 39 -2.71 -7.09 -16.96
CA LYS A 39 -3.41 -8.36 -16.70
C LYS A 39 -4.24 -8.28 -15.41
N SER A 40 -3.69 -7.71 -14.35
CA SER A 40 -4.37 -7.58 -13.06
C SER A 40 -5.56 -6.62 -13.15
N LEU A 41 -5.42 -5.51 -13.85
CA LEU A 41 -6.52 -4.59 -14.16
C LEU A 41 -7.65 -5.26 -14.94
N ALA A 42 -7.31 -6.09 -15.94
CA ALA A 42 -8.29 -6.87 -16.68
C ALA A 42 -9.03 -7.89 -15.80
N ILE A 43 -8.34 -8.51 -14.84
CA ILE A 43 -8.95 -9.43 -13.84
C ILE A 43 -9.88 -8.64 -12.91
N GLN A 44 -9.39 -7.53 -12.34
CA GLN A 44 -10.19 -6.67 -11.45
C GLN A 44 -11.42 -6.11 -12.20
N GLY A 45 -11.27 -5.75 -13.49
CA GLY A 45 -12.36 -5.30 -14.34
C GLY A 45 -13.49 -6.32 -14.52
N ARG A 46 -13.18 -7.63 -14.41
CA ARG A 46 -14.16 -8.73 -14.47
C ARG A 46 -14.76 -9.08 -13.11
N LEU A 47 -13.94 -9.05 -12.06
CA LEU A 47 -14.34 -9.49 -10.72
C LEU A 47 -14.93 -8.35 -9.87
N GLY A 48 -14.75 -7.10 -10.29
CA GLY A 48 -15.00 -5.93 -9.45
C GLY A 48 -13.81 -5.60 -8.53
N PRO A 49 -13.94 -4.59 -7.65
CA PRO A 49 -12.86 -4.12 -6.78
C PRO A 49 -12.66 -5.03 -5.54
N VAL A 50 -12.53 -6.34 -5.76
CA VAL A 50 -12.38 -7.36 -4.71
C VAL A 50 -10.94 -7.54 -4.25
N LEU A 51 -9.98 -6.94 -4.98
CA LEU A 51 -8.56 -6.93 -4.65
C LEU A 51 -7.98 -5.54 -4.91
N ASP A 52 -6.97 -5.17 -4.17
CA ASP A 52 -6.10 -4.05 -4.50
C ASP A 52 -4.97 -4.52 -5.42
N ILE A 53 -4.40 -3.60 -6.17
CA ILE A 53 -3.27 -3.86 -7.04
C ILE A 53 -2.19 -2.85 -6.69
N THR A 54 -0.97 -3.32 -6.47
CA THR A 54 0.19 -2.46 -6.23
C THR A 54 1.14 -2.51 -7.43
N ALA A 55 1.32 -1.38 -8.09
CA ALA A 55 2.37 -1.17 -9.06
C ALA A 55 3.71 -1.14 -8.33
N ASP A 56 4.56 -2.12 -8.60
CA ASP A 56 5.78 -2.31 -7.84
C ASP A 56 6.98 -1.63 -8.53
N CYS A 57 7.56 -0.66 -7.85
CA CYS A 57 8.76 0.05 -8.31
C CYS A 57 10.00 -0.33 -7.50
N GLU A 58 9.91 -1.36 -6.63
CA GLU A 58 11.01 -1.82 -5.78
C GLU A 58 11.48 -3.23 -6.17
N ASP A 59 11.43 -4.20 -5.26
CA ASP A 59 12.02 -5.54 -5.44
C ASP A 59 11.46 -6.33 -6.63
N GLY A 60 10.22 -6.09 -7.03
CA GLY A 60 9.62 -6.71 -8.21
C GLY A 60 9.90 -5.98 -9.53
N ALA A 61 10.55 -4.81 -9.48
CA ALA A 61 10.87 -4.01 -10.65
C ALA A 61 12.22 -4.40 -11.27
N PRO A 62 12.41 -4.19 -12.59
CA PRO A 62 13.73 -4.33 -13.19
C PRO A 62 14.64 -3.18 -12.73
N ALA A 63 15.87 -3.52 -12.34
CA ALA A 63 16.87 -2.53 -11.91
C ALA A 63 17.48 -1.76 -13.11
N GLY A 64 17.91 -0.52 -12.86
CA GLY A 64 18.72 0.29 -13.79
C GLY A 64 17.96 1.33 -14.61
N ASP A 65 16.62 1.33 -14.55
CA ASP A 65 15.77 2.36 -15.16
C ASP A 65 14.58 2.68 -14.24
N GLU A 66 14.88 3.00 -12.99
CA GLU A 66 13.90 3.16 -11.91
C GLU A 66 12.88 4.26 -12.26
N LEU A 67 13.34 5.42 -12.75
CA LEU A 67 12.45 6.53 -13.09
C LEU A 67 11.62 6.27 -14.34
N GLY A 68 12.21 5.65 -15.36
CA GLY A 68 11.46 5.23 -16.55
C GLY A 68 10.43 4.15 -16.21
N HIS A 69 10.75 3.25 -15.28
CA HIS A 69 9.81 2.26 -14.77
C HIS A 69 8.67 2.93 -14.01
N ALA A 70 8.96 3.83 -13.07
CA ALA A 70 7.96 4.58 -12.32
C ALA A 70 7.01 5.36 -13.24
N LEU A 71 7.53 5.97 -14.30
CA LEU A 71 6.71 6.67 -15.30
C LEU A 71 5.76 5.72 -16.04
N ARG A 72 6.25 4.56 -16.47
CA ARG A 72 5.40 3.54 -17.15
C ARG A 72 4.32 3.00 -16.20
N MET A 73 4.64 2.79 -14.92
CA MET A 73 3.68 2.37 -13.91
C MET A 73 2.64 3.47 -13.65
N ALA A 74 3.07 4.73 -13.50
CA ALA A 74 2.16 5.87 -13.32
C ALA A 74 1.18 6.00 -14.51
N GLN A 75 1.66 5.87 -15.74
CA GLN A 75 0.81 5.89 -16.95
C GLN A 75 -0.22 4.75 -16.94
N ALA A 76 0.18 3.57 -16.48
CA ALA A 76 -0.75 2.44 -16.36
C ALA A 76 -1.79 2.65 -15.25
N ILE A 77 -1.41 3.26 -14.13
CA ILE A 77 -2.34 3.65 -13.05
C ILE A 77 -3.34 4.68 -13.55
N ASP A 78 -2.89 5.65 -14.36
CA ASP A 78 -3.76 6.69 -14.92
C ASP A 78 -4.62 6.20 -16.10
N SER A 79 -4.40 4.98 -16.57
CA SER A 79 -5.15 4.43 -17.71
C SER A 79 -6.65 4.23 -17.38
N PRO A 80 -7.53 4.25 -18.41
CA PRO A 80 -8.97 3.96 -18.25
C PRO A 80 -9.24 2.53 -17.75
N ASP A 81 -8.26 1.63 -17.83
CA ASP A 81 -8.39 0.26 -17.32
C ASP A 81 -8.41 0.18 -15.80
N ASN A 82 -7.85 1.20 -15.10
CA ASN A 82 -8.02 1.38 -13.66
C ASN A 82 -9.43 1.91 -13.33
N ARG A 83 -10.44 1.08 -13.56
CA ARG A 83 -11.87 1.46 -13.49
C ARG A 83 -12.35 1.82 -12.09
N PHE A 84 -11.70 1.29 -11.07
CA PHE A 84 -12.14 1.40 -9.68
C PHE A 84 -11.26 2.33 -8.84
N ASN A 85 -10.18 2.89 -9.40
CA ASN A 85 -9.18 3.65 -8.65
C ASN A 85 -8.67 2.88 -7.43
N ARG A 86 -8.36 1.58 -7.63
CA ARG A 86 -7.89 0.65 -6.60
C ARG A 86 -6.48 0.16 -6.91
N VAL A 87 -5.65 1.02 -7.50
CA VAL A 87 -4.24 0.75 -7.77
C VAL A 87 -3.39 1.70 -6.95
N GLY A 88 -2.55 1.15 -6.10
CA GLY A 88 -1.48 1.86 -5.41
C GLY A 88 -0.13 1.68 -6.09
N ALA A 89 0.92 2.22 -5.48
CA ALA A 89 2.29 2.02 -5.93
C ALA A 89 3.21 1.76 -4.74
N ARG A 90 4.11 0.76 -4.87
CA ARG A 90 5.22 0.56 -3.94
C ARG A 90 6.42 1.31 -4.47
N THR A 91 6.94 2.24 -3.67
CA THR A 91 8.14 3.04 -3.98
C THR A 91 9.39 2.33 -3.49
N HIS A 92 10.56 2.82 -3.88
CA HIS A 92 11.79 2.52 -3.13
C HIS A 92 11.69 3.05 -1.69
N PRO A 93 12.52 2.52 -0.76
CA PRO A 93 12.59 3.01 0.62
C PRO A 93 12.83 4.53 0.69
N VAL A 94 12.28 5.19 1.71
CA VAL A 94 12.37 6.66 1.88
C VAL A 94 13.80 7.18 1.86
N PHE A 95 14.76 6.38 2.34
CA PHE A 95 16.19 6.71 2.34
C PHE A 95 16.92 6.39 1.03
N HIS A 96 16.25 5.78 0.05
CA HIS A 96 16.84 5.44 -1.24
C HIS A 96 17.03 6.68 -2.11
N ALA A 97 18.13 6.74 -2.87
CA ALA A 97 18.46 7.90 -3.69
C ALA A 97 17.38 8.24 -4.73
N CYS A 98 16.69 7.24 -5.27
CA CYS A 98 15.63 7.42 -6.27
C CYS A 98 14.28 7.84 -5.66
N PHE A 99 14.04 7.65 -4.35
CA PHE A 99 12.72 7.80 -3.73
C PHE A 99 12.03 9.13 -4.07
N LYS A 100 12.73 10.25 -3.91
CA LYS A 100 12.13 11.57 -4.13
C LYS A 100 11.71 11.80 -5.58
N ALA A 101 12.56 11.40 -6.54
CA ALA A 101 12.28 11.57 -7.96
C ALA A 101 11.20 10.59 -8.44
N GLU A 102 11.18 9.38 -7.90
CA GLU A 102 10.15 8.37 -8.13
C GLU A 102 8.80 8.84 -7.61
N LEU A 103 8.75 9.32 -6.36
CA LEU A 103 7.54 9.90 -5.77
C LEU A 103 7.02 11.08 -6.59
N ASP A 104 7.90 11.99 -7.04
CA ASP A 104 7.53 13.10 -7.92
C ASP A 104 6.89 12.60 -9.22
N THR A 105 7.46 11.57 -9.82
CA THR A 105 6.95 10.96 -11.05
C THR A 105 5.57 10.33 -10.83
N LEU A 106 5.41 9.50 -9.80
CA LEU A 106 4.15 8.84 -9.48
C LEU A 106 3.05 9.86 -9.16
N MET A 107 3.35 10.84 -8.31
CA MET A 107 2.38 11.85 -7.90
C MET A 107 1.98 12.77 -9.07
N THR A 108 2.94 13.18 -9.90
CA THR A 108 2.67 14.09 -11.03
C THR A 108 1.79 13.43 -12.07
N HIS A 109 2.01 12.16 -12.37
CA HIS A 109 1.34 11.48 -13.48
C HIS A 109 0.12 10.66 -13.07
N ALA A 110 0.04 10.25 -11.80
CA ALA A 110 -1.05 9.38 -11.33
C ALA A 110 -1.65 9.79 -9.98
N GLY A 111 -1.18 10.86 -9.33
CA GLY A 111 -1.55 11.19 -7.96
C GLY A 111 -3.07 11.30 -7.72
N HIS A 112 -3.82 11.77 -8.70
CA HIS A 112 -5.29 11.88 -8.62
C HIS A 112 -6.02 10.53 -8.74
N ARG A 113 -5.31 9.43 -9.09
CA ARG A 113 -5.85 8.08 -9.25
C ARG A 113 -5.17 7.03 -8.36
N LEU A 114 -4.11 7.44 -7.63
CA LEU A 114 -3.45 6.56 -6.67
C LEU A 114 -4.38 6.24 -5.51
N ALA A 115 -4.61 4.95 -5.28
CA ALA A 115 -5.37 4.49 -4.14
C ALA A 115 -4.57 4.62 -2.83
N TYR A 116 -3.27 4.39 -2.89
CA TYR A 116 -2.32 4.45 -1.77
C TYR A 116 -0.87 4.45 -2.28
N LEU A 117 0.05 4.77 -1.38
CA LEU A 117 1.48 4.51 -1.56
C LEU A 117 1.93 3.47 -0.54
N THR A 118 2.63 2.44 -1.00
CA THR A 118 3.26 1.44 -0.13
C THR A 118 4.70 1.85 0.13
N LEU A 119 5.04 2.05 1.40
CA LEU A 119 6.37 2.42 1.87
C LEU A 119 7.09 1.18 2.41
N PRO A 120 8.06 0.64 1.66
CA PRO A 120 8.82 -0.53 2.07
C PRO A 120 10.00 -0.14 2.97
N LYS A 121 10.52 -1.13 3.70
CA LYS A 121 11.77 -1.07 4.47
C LYS A 121 11.85 0.15 5.39
N VAL A 122 10.70 0.58 5.92
CA VAL A 122 10.60 1.65 6.91
C VAL A 122 11.32 1.25 8.18
N ARG A 123 12.02 2.20 8.81
CA ARG A 123 12.78 1.97 10.05
C ARG A 123 12.26 2.79 11.23
N SER A 124 11.54 3.89 10.95
CA SER A 124 11.06 4.80 11.99
C SER A 124 9.84 5.62 11.55
N VAL A 125 9.13 6.18 12.50
CA VAL A 125 8.04 7.14 12.23
C VAL A 125 8.57 8.41 11.57
N ALA A 126 9.83 8.79 11.77
CA ALA A 126 10.44 9.95 11.13
C ALA A 126 10.50 9.80 9.59
N GLU A 127 10.71 8.59 9.08
CA GLU A 127 10.65 8.32 7.64
C GLU A 127 9.22 8.49 7.11
N ILE A 128 8.21 8.06 7.86
CA ILE A 128 6.79 8.30 7.50
C ILE A 128 6.48 9.80 7.44
N CYS A 129 6.95 10.58 8.42
CA CYS A 129 6.78 12.04 8.43
C CYS A 129 7.46 12.70 7.20
N THR A 130 8.64 12.21 6.82
CA THR A 130 9.35 12.70 5.62
C THR A 130 8.55 12.42 4.35
N ALA A 131 8.10 11.18 4.14
CA ALA A 131 7.25 10.82 3.01
C ALA A 131 5.95 11.63 2.99
N SER A 132 5.31 11.79 4.15
CA SER A 132 4.09 12.59 4.32
C SER A 132 4.29 14.04 3.89
N THR A 133 5.38 14.67 4.31
CA THR A 133 5.70 16.06 3.94
C THR A 133 5.88 16.21 2.43
N LEU A 134 6.59 15.30 1.80
CA LEU A 134 6.77 15.31 0.34
C LEU A 134 5.44 15.12 -0.39
N CYS A 135 4.61 14.16 0.04
CA CYS A 135 3.28 13.97 -0.54
C CYS A 135 2.40 15.22 -0.41
N GLN A 136 2.41 15.88 0.76
CA GLN A 136 1.65 17.13 0.96
C GLN A 136 2.05 18.23 -0.02
N GLN A 137 3.35 18.36 -0.33
CA GLN A 137 3.82 19.33 -1.31
C GLN A 137 3.28 19.03 -2.71
N HIS A 138 3.26 17.75 -3.12
CA HIS A 138 2.68 17.34 -4.40
C HIS A 138 1.17 17.54 -4.44
N GLU A 139 0.47 17.13 -3.39
CA GLU A 139 -0.99 17.28 -3.26
C GLU A 139 -1.41 18.74 -3.37
N ALA A 140 -0.71 19.64 -2.67
CA ALA A 140 -0.95 21.07 -2.76
C ALA A 140 -0.72 21.60 -4.18
N ARG A 141 0.38 21.19 -4.83
CA ARG A 141 0.70 21.58 -6.21
C ARG A 141 -0.35 21.11 -7.22
N LEU A 142 -0.88 19.90 -7.00
CA LEU A 142 -1.85 19.25 -7.89
C LEU A 142 -3.30 19.58 -7.54
N GLY A 143 -3.56 20.31 -6.44
CA GLY A 143 -4.90 20.63 -5.97
C GLY A 143 -5.68 19.42 -5.47
N LEU A 144 -5.00 18.36 -5.00
CA LEU A 144 -5.66 17.19 -4.45
C LEU A 144 -6.28 17.51 -3.09
N THR A 145 -7.58 17.26 -2.96
CA THR A 145 -8.33 17.54 -1.72
C THR A 145 -8.29 16.37 -0.73
N THR A 146 -7.98 15.16 -1.22
CA THR A 146 -7.88 13.96 -0.39
C THR A 146 -6.41 13.52 -0.36
N PRO A 147 -5.79 13.42 0.83
CA PRO A 147 -4.43 12.93 0.96
C PRO A 147 -4.32 11.47 0.47
N VAL A 148 -3.25 11.15 -0.26
CA VAL A 148 -2.94 9.77 -0.64
C VAL A 148 -2.51 9.00 0.61
N PRO A 149 -3.22 7.94 1.01
CA PRO A 149 -2.89 7.18 2.22
C PRO A 149 -1.66 6.30 2.02
N PHE A 150 -1.08 5.86 3.15
CA PHE A 150 0.06 4.95 3.16
C PHE A 150 -0.32 3.55 3.62
N GLN A 151 0.19 2.56 2.93
CA GLN A 151 0.42 1.21 3.44
C GLN A 151 1.90 1.13 3.83
N VAL A 152 2.20 0.62 5.02
CA VAL A 152 3.58 0.59 5.52
C VAL A 152 4.00 -0.84 5.75
N LEU A 153 5.12 -1.24 5.16
CA LEU A 153 5.71 -2.55 5.38
C LEU A 153 6.54 -2.54 6.67
N ILE A 154 6.11 -3.36 7.62
CA ILE A 154 6.86 -3.65 8.85
C ILE A 154 7.73 -4.87 8.59
N GLU A 155 8.98 -4.64 8.24
CA GLU A 155 9.92 -5.66 7.76
C GLU A 155 11.35 -5.47 8.29
N SER A 156 11.43 -4.77 9.41
CA SER A 156 12.67 -4.63 10.17
C SER A 156 12.39 -4.59 11.68
N PRO A 157 13.36 -5.00 12.53
CA PRO A 157 13.22 -4.87 13.98
C PRO A 157 13.01 -3.42 14.44
N ALA A 158 13.64 -2.47 13.76
CA ALA A 158 13.49 -1.04 14.05
C ALA A 158 12.05 -0.58 13.80
N ALA A 159 11.45 -0.93 12.64
CA ALA A 159 10.05 -0.63 12.35
C ALA A 159 9.10 -1.28 13.36
N LEU A 160 9.37 -2.54 13.75
CA LEU A 160 8.55 -3.24 14.74
C LEU A 160 8.60 -2.56 16.11
N ALA A 161 9.77 -2.04 16.53
CA ALA A 161 9.90 -1.30 17.77
C ALA A 161 9.07 0.00 17.80
N GLU A 162 8.86 0.63 16.64
CA GLU A 162 8.08 1.86 16.49
C GLU A 162 6.67 1.63 15.91
N VAL A 163 6.20 0.38 15.82
CA VAL A 163 4.97 0.04 15.10
C VAL A 163 3.74 0.82 15.56
N HIS A 164 3.61 1.09 16.87
CA HIS A 164 2.49 1.87 17.39
C HIS A 164 2.56 3.35 16.96
N ALA A 165 3.75 3.95 16.95
CA ALA A 165 3.94 5.32 16.49
C ALA A 165 3.71 5.44 14.97
N ILE A 166 4.16 4.46 14.21
CA ILE A 166 3.92 4.35 12.77
C ILE A 166 2.42 4.23 12.50
N ALA A 167 1.73 3.31 13.18
CA ALA A 167 0.30 3.09 13.01
C ALA A 167 -0.56 4.30 13.43
N ALA A 168 -0.10 5.10 14.37
CA ALA A 168 -0.79 6.30 14.83
C ALA A 168 -0.70 7.48 13.85
N HIS A 169 0.19 7.43 12.86
CA HIS A 169 0.34 8.51 11.89
C HIS A 169 -0.93 8.61 11.00
N PRO A 170 -1.53 9.81 10.83
CA PRO A 170 -2.85 9.97 10.20
C PRO A 170 -2.92 9.52 8.74
N ARG A 171 -1.79 9.41 8.02
CA ARG A 171 -1.75 8.88 6.65
C ARG A 171 -1.67 7.37 6.59
N VAL A 172 -1.29 6.71 7.66
CA VAL A 172 -1.14 5.25 7.67
C VAL A 172 -2.52 4.61 7.72
N GLN A 173 -2.90 3.95 6.64
CA GLN A 173 -4.18 3.27 6.49
C GLN A 173 -4.06 1.78 6.83
N ALA A 174 -2.92 1.17 6.49
CA ALA A 174 -2.65 -0.24 6.73
C ALA A 174 -1.18 -0.48 7.08
N LEU A 175 -0.96 -1.50 7.90
CA LEU A 175 0.35 -2.10 8.13
C LEU A 175 0.37 -3.48 7.47
N CYS A 176 1.44 -3.77 6.76
CA CYS A 176 1.70 -5.09 6.17
C CYS A 176 2.98 -5.65 6.77
N PHE A 177 3.00 -6.92 7.13
CA PHE A 177 4.19 -7.54 7.68
C PHE A 177 5.03 -8.19 6.56
N GLY A 178 6.23 -7.67 6.32
CA GLY A 178 7.17 -8.19 5.33
C GLY A 178 8.05 -9.29 5.92
N LEU A 179 7.52 -10.51 6.00
CA LEU A 179 8.16 -11.64 6.69
C LEU A 179 9.55 -11.97 6.15
N MET A 180 9.75 -11.92 4.83
CA MET A 180 11.02 -12.32 4.20
C MET A 180 12.14 -11.35 4.59
N ASP A 181 11.93 -10.05 4.42
CA ASP A 181 12.92 -9.03 4.78
C ASP A 181 13.13 -8.97 6.29
N TYR A 182 12.06 -9.15 7.07
CA TYR A 182 12.16 -9.20 8.53
C TYR A 182 13.10 -10.32 8.99
N VAL A 183 12.93 -11.54 8.48
CA VAL A 183 13.78 -12.68 8.82
C VAL A 183 15.21 -12.49 8.29
N SER A 184 15.35 -11.93 7.09
CA SER A 184 16.66 -11.62 6.50
C SER A 184 17.47 -10.63 7.36
N SER A 185 16.79 -9.70 8.06
CA SER A 185 17.45 -8.74 8.95
C SER A 185 18.14 -9.39 10.16
N PHE A 186 17.84 -10.64 10.45
CA PHE A 186 18.52 -11.46 11.46
C PHE A 186 19.50 -12.48 10.86
N GLU A 187 19.90 -12.30 9.59
CA GLU A 187 20.73 -13.28 8.85
C GLU A 187 20.06 -14.68 8.78
N GLY A 188 18.75 -14.70 8.94
CA GLY A 188 17.93 -15.91 8.94
C GLY A 188 17.38 -16.28 7.56
N ALA A 189 16.87 -17.49 7.46
CA ALA A 189 16.10 -17.97 6.31
C ALA A 189 14.86 -18.72 6.78
N ILE A 190 13.77 -18.60 6.01
CA ILE A 190 12.53 -19.32 6.28
C ILE A 190 12.58 -20.62 5.48
N GLY A 191 12.65 -21.75 6.17
CA GLY A 191 12.52 -23.05 5.53
C GLY A 191 11.09 -23.28 5.01
N ALA A 192 10.95 -24.07 3.94
CA ALA A 192 9.65 -24.40 3.35
C ALA A 192 8.65 -24.95 4.38
N ASP A 193 9.13 -25.73 5.34
CA ASP A 193 8.30 -26.30 6.41
C ASP A 193 7.68 -25.25 7.33
N ALA A 194 8.35 -24.10 7.53
CA ALA A 194 7.84 -23.02 8.38
C ALA A 194 6.65 -22.27 7.75
N LEU A 195 6.53 -22.33 6.43
CA LEU A 195 5.41 -21.76 5.68
C LEU A 195 4.20 -22.70 5.58
N HIS A 196 4.33 -23.94 6.05
CA HIS A 196 3.22 -24.88 6.02
C HIS A 196 2.17 -24.51 7.09
N GLY A 197 0.91 -24.33 6.66
CA GLY A 197 -0.19 -23.85 7.50
C GLY A 197 -0.37 -24.62 8.83
N ALA A 198 -0.06 -25.92 8.88
CA ALA A 198 -0.13 -26.73 10.10
C ALA A 198 0.95 -26.40 11.15
N ARG A 199 1.93 -25.57 10.81
CA ARG A 199 3.01 -25.15 11.73
C ARG A 199 2.98 -23.68 12.10
N GLN A 200 1.97 -22.95 11.65
CA GLN A 200 1.79 -21.52 11.95
C GLN A 200 0.90 -21.28 13.17
N PHE A 201 0.43 -22.34 13.85
CA PHE A 201 -0.41 -22.29 15.05
C PHE A 201 0.14 -23.17 16.16
#